data_a33e3c4c743f45b0f64ff35fb35754fc
#
_entry.id   a33e3c4c743f45b0f64ff35fb35754fc
#
_cell.length_a   1.000
_cell.length_b   1.000
_cell.length_c   1.000
_cell.angle_alpha   90.00
_cell.angle_beta   90.00
_cell.angle_gamma   90.00
#
_symmetry.space_group_name_H-M   'P 1'
#
loop_
_entity.id
_entity.type
_entity.pdbx_description
1 polymer ?
#
loop_
_entity_poly.entity_id
_entity_poly.type
_entity_poly.pdbx_seq_one_letter_code
_entity_poly.pdbx_strand_id
1 'polypeptide(L)'
;ASTDGRSPTGHDRPGAIRSLGAAARAHPSSWEMVLRQQIGLVARQAWMLGRGLQPLFSFSEGRTFRLALRLRRQITASDEQKLGLVARCERCGAQRVQPLLKLSGWPACDCVAGRGRWSISGPLWIGPLQEPQLLQQLIAEAQQLGRQQISPATLRLMQRLQADPGDRPT
;
A
#
# COMPACT_ATOMS: atom_id res chain seq x y z
N ALA A 1 -8.34 -13.48 6.19
CA ALA A 1 -7.75 -13.51 7.52
C ALA A 1 -8.20 -12.26 8.27
N SER A 2 -8.83 -12.42 9.43
CA SER A 2 -9.10 -11.30 10.32
C SER A 2 -7.81 -10.97 11.04
N THR A 3 -7.27 -9.78 10.82
CA THR A 3 -6.16 -9.28 11.59
C THR A 3 -6.67 -8.18 12.52
N ASP A 4 -6.22 -8.21 13.76
CA ASP A 4 -6.34 -7.04 14.62
C ASP A 4 -5.68 -5.85 13.90
N GLY A 5 -6.43 -4.78 13.63
CA GLY A 5 -5.95 -3.59 12.96
C GLY A 5 -4.77 -2.88 13.67
N ARG A 6 -4.49 -3.23 14.93
CA ARG A 6 -3.40 -2.64 15.73
C ARG A 6 -2.01 -3.00 15.20
N SER A 7 -1.83 -4.23 14.71
CA SER A 7 -0.54 -4.68 14.16
C SER A 7 -0.16 -3.92 12.90
N PRO A 8 -0.97 -3.91 11.82
CA PRO A 8 -0.60 -3.24 10.58
C PRO A 8 -0.62 -1.70 10.68
N THR A 9 -1.31 -1.12 11.65
CA THR A 9 -1.27 0.34 11.91
C THR A 9 -0.09 0.79 12.76
N GLY A 10 0.73 -0.15 13.25
CA GLY A 10 1.93 0.15 14.04
C GLY A 10 1.69 0.39 15.53
N HIS A 11 0.49 0.12 16.04
CA HIS A 11 0.16 0.21 17.47
C HIS A 11 0.56 -1.07 18.24
N ASP A 12 0.65 -2.22 17.55
CA ASP A 12 1.24 -3.45 18.07
C ASP A 12 2.43 -3.83 17.19
N ARG A 13 3.61 -3.32 17.51
CA ARG A 13 4.84 -3.53 16.75
C ARG A 13 5.31 -4.98 16.75
N PRO A 14 5.33 -5.69 17.90
CA PRO A 14 5.65 -7.12 17.90
C PRO A 14 4.64 -7.96 17.09
N GLY A 15 3.36 -7.61 17.16
CA GLY A 15 2.31 -8.26 16.36
C GLY A 15 2.52 -8.05 14.85
N ALA A 16 2.99 -6.89 14.43
CA ALA A 16 3.31 -6.63 13.02
C ALA A 16 4.43 -7.54 12.51
N ILE A 17 5.49 -7.70 13.28
CA ILE A 17 6.58 -8.61 12.92
C ILE A 17 6.07 -10.05 12.81
N ARG A 18 5.28 -10.52 13.79
CA ARG A 18 4.77 -11.90 13.80
C ARG A 18 3.77 -12.18 12.68
N SER A 19 2.87 -11.23 12.38
CA SER A 19 1.77 -11.45 11.44
C SER A 19 2.09 -11.03 10.00
N LEU A 20 2.94 -10.02 9.81
CA LEU A 20 3.27 -9.45 8.51
C LEU A 20 4.73 -9.71 8.09
N GLY A 21 5.59 -10.12 9.02
CA GLY A 21 7.03 -10.19 8.78
C GLY A 21 7.61 -8.83 8.39
N ALA A 22 7.06 -7.74 8.94
CA ALA A 22 7.41 -6.37 8.59
C ALA A 22 7.30 -5.44 9.79
N ALA A 23 8.14 -4.41 9.83
CA ALA A 23 8.01 -3.35 10.80
C ALA A 23 6.81 -2.45 10.43
N ALA A 24 5.94 -2.17 11.38
CA ALA A 24 4.88 -1.18 11.25
C ALA A 24 5.06 -0.08 12.28
N ARG A 25 4.94 1.17 11.87
CA ARG A 25 5.00 2.36 12.72
C ARG A 25 3.73 3.17 12.54
N ALA A 26 3.27 3.80 13.61
CA ALA A 26 2.13 4.70 13.54
C ALA A 26 2.38 5.82 12.51
N HIS A 27 1.38 6.06 11.66
CA HIS A 27 1.49 6.97 10.53
C HIS A 27 0.17 7.75 10.37
N PRO A 28 0.19 9.04 9.96
CA PRO A 28 -1.05 9.77 9.67
C PRO A 28 -1.93 9.07 8.64
N SER A 29 -1.31 8.53 7.57
CA SER A 29 -1.98 7.73 6.54
C SER A 29 -2.03 6.24 6.92
N SER A 30 -2.40 5.91 8.17
CA SER A 30 -2.33 4.54 8.69
C SER A 30 -3.16 3.53 7.87
N TRP A 31 -4.29 3.96 7.31
CA TRP A 31 -5.15 3.11 6.49
C TRP A 31 -4.48 2.70 5.18
N GLU A 32 -3.83 3.64 4.49
CA GLU A 32 -3.04 3.36 3.31
C GLU A 32 -1.85 2.46 3.65
N MET A 33 -1.16 2.74 4.75
CA MET A 33 -0.04 1.91 5.20
C MET A 33 -0.46 0.46 5.47
N VAL A 34 -1.66 0.22 5.98
CA VAL A 34 -2.22 -1.13 6.15
C VAL A 34 -2.39 -1.82 4.80
N LEU A 35 -2.99 -1.15 3.81
CA LEU A 35 -3.14 -1.71 2.45
C LEU A 35 -1.77 -2.08 1.86
N ARG A 36 -0.80 -1.19 1.94
CA ARG A 36 0.57 -1.41 1.46
C ARG A 36 1.29 -2.56 2.18
N GLN A 37 1.10 -2.69 3.49
CA GLN A 37 1.62 -3.81 4.28
C GLN A 37 1.04 -5.15 3.82
N GLN A 38 -0.28 -5.21 3.64
CA GLN A 38 -0.97 -6.42 3.20
C GLN A 38 -0.56 -6.82 1.77
N ILE A 39 -0.51 -5.86 0.85
CA ILE A 39 -0.04 -6.12 -0.53
C ILE A 39 1.41 -6.60 -0.51
N GLY A 40 2.28 -5.96 0.28
CA GLY A 40 3.68 -6.37 0.42
C GLY A 40 3.85 -7.78 0.98
N LEU A 41 3.00 -8.18 1.92
CA LEU A 41 2.98 -9.56 2.44
C LEU A 41 2.61 -10.55 1.32
N VAL A 42 1.52 -10.31 0.60
CA VAL A 42 1.08 -11.19 -0.50
C VAL A 42 2.12 -11.22 -1.63
N ALA A 43 2.74 -10.09 -1.96
CA ALA A 43 3.78 -10.01 -2.99
C ALA A 43 4.98 -10.91 -2.64
N ARG A 44 5.49 -10.83 -1.41
CA ARG A 44 6.59 -11.68 -0.96
C ARG A 44 6.27 -13.17 -1.04
N GLN A 45 5.06 -13.56 -0.62
CA GLN A 45 4.62 -14.95 -0.71
C GLN A 45 4.45 -15.41 -2.16
N ALA A 46 3.86 -14.57 -3.03
CA ALA A 46 3.70 -14.87 -4.44
C ALA A 46 5.07 -15.04 -5.14
N TRP A 47 6.02 -14.16 -4.84
CA TRP A 47 7.37 -14.22 -5.42
C TRP A 47 8.15 -15.46 -4.99
N MET A 48 8.00 -15.91 -3.75
CA MET A 48 8.58 -17.19 -3.30
C MET A 48 8.06 -18.40 -4.09
N LEU A 49 6.87 -18.26 -4.70
CA LEU A 49 6.26 -19.25 -5.60
C LEU A 49 6.52 -18.94 -7.08
N GLY A 50 7.41 -18.02 -7.41
CA GLY A 50 7.73 -17.62 -8.78
C GLY A 50 6.60 -16.85 -9.49
N ARG A 51 5.66 -16.26 -8.74
CA ARG A 51 4.50 -15.53 -9.29
C ARG A 51 4.64 -14.03 -9.12
N GLY A 52 4.39 -13.28 -10.18
CA GLY A 52 4.27 -11.82 -10.09
C GLY A 52 2.94 -11.40 -9.46
N LEU A 53 2.89 -10.18 -8.94
CA LEU A 53 1.71 -9.59 -8.33
C LEU A 53 1.39 -8.24 -8.97
N GLN A 54 0.11 -7.98 -9.19
CA GLN A 54 -0.42 -6.69 -9.64
C GLN A 54 -1.63 -6.32 -8.79
N PRO A 55 -1.59 -5.23 -8.03
CA PRO A 55 -2.78 -4.65 -7.45
C PRO A 55 -3.73 -4.18 -8.55
N LEU A 56 -5.00 -4.51 -8.44
CA LEU A 56 -6.05 -4.07 -9.33
C LEU A 56 -6.78 -2.87 -8.74
N PHE A 57 -7.22 -3.02 -7.51
CA PHE A 57 -7.69 -1.93 -6.66
C PHE A 57 -7.61 -2.32 -5.19
N SER A 58 -7.48 -1.31 -4.34
CA SER A 58 -7.47 -1.49 -2.90
C SER A 58 -8.09 -0.28 -2.21
N PHE A 59 -8.84 -0.51 -1.16
CA PHE A 59 -9.45 0.56 -0.36
C PHE A 59 -9.76 0.10 1.06
N SER A 60 -9.97 1.06 1.94
CA SER A 60 -10.49 0.81 3.28
C SER A 60 -11.89 1.38 3.43
N GLU A 61 -12.73 0.64 4.10
CA GLU A 61 -14.08 1.03 4.47
C GLU A 61 -14.25 0.82 5.98
N GLY A 62 -14.14 1.90 6.73
CA GLY A 62 -14.05 1.81 8.19
C GLY A 62 -12.86 0.95 8.60
N ARG A 63 -13.10 -0.15 9.31
CA ARG A 63 -12.06 -1.09 9.76
C ARG A 63 -11.82 -2.26 8.80
N THR A 64 -12.47 -2.27 7.65
CA THR A 64 -12.35 -3.33 6.64
C THR A 64 -11.41 -2.87 5.54
N PHE A 65 -10.43 -3.72 5.22
CA PHE A 65 -9.47 -3.50 4.13
C PHE A 65 -9.79 -4.46 3.00
N ARG A 66 -9.94 -3.95 1.79
CA ARG A 66 -10.25 -4.74 0.60
C ARG A 66 -9.13 -4.61 -0.40
N LEU A 67 -8.67 -5.75 -0.90
CA LEU A 67 -7.61 -5.87 -1.88
C LEU A 67 -8.08 -6.77 -3.01
N ALA A 68 -8.03 -6.27 -4.24
CA ALA A 68 -8.14 -7.07 -5.45
C ALA A 68 -6.75 -7.14 -6.09
N LEU A 69 -6.21 -8.34 -6.18
CA LEU A 69 -4.85 -8.60 -6.62
C LEU A 69 -4.88 -9.64 -7.75
N ARG A 70 -4.10 -9.41 -8.80
CA ARG A 70 -3.89 -10.36 -9.89
C ARG A 70 -2.54 -11.04 -9.71
N LEU A 71 -2.53 -12.35 -9.67
CA LEU A 71 -1.30 -13.14 -9.77
C LEU A 71 -0.92 -13.29 -11.26
N ARG A 72 0.34 -13.06 -11.57
CA ARG A 72 0.91 -13.24 -12.91
C ARG A 72 1.84 -14.45 -12.92
N ARG A 73 2.02 -15.03 -14.10
CA ARG A 73 2.87 -16.24 -14.26
C ARG A 73 4.34 -15.98 -13.95
N GLN A 74 4.81 -14.75 -14.15
CA GLN A 74 6.22 -14.37 -14.01
C GLN A 74 6.36 -13.09 -13.19
N ILE A 75 7.48 -12.98 -12.48
CA ILE A 75 7.94 -11.77 -11.84
C ILE A 75 8.68 -10.94 -12.89
N THR A 76 8.48 -9.63 -12.88
CA THR A 76 9.23 -8.72 -13.75
C THR A 76 10.22 -7.90 -12.91
N ALA A 77 11.29 -7.42 -13.53
CA ALA A 77 12.26 -6.52 -12.87
C ALA A 77 11.57 -5.24 -12.30
N SER A 78 10.47 -4.80 -12.94
CA SER A 78 9.64 -3.72 -12.42
C SER A 78 8.92 -4.09 -11.12
N ASP A 79 8.53 -5.37 -10.92
CA ASP A 79 7.86 -5.80 -9.69
C ASP A 79 8.80 -5.74 -8.50
N GLU A 80 10.03 -6.18 -8.67
CA GLU A 80 11.04 -6.22 -7.62
C GLU A 80 11.36 -4.84 -7.05
N GLN A 81 11.16 -3.76 -7.84
CA GLN A 81 11.32 -2.39 -7.38
C GLN A 81 10.14 -1.88 -6.53
N LYS A 82 9.03 -2.62 -6.47
CA LYS A 82 7.80 -2.21 -5.79
C LYS A 82 7.67 -2.69 -4.35
N LEU A 83 8.69 -3.36 -3.82
CA LEU A 83 8.78 -3.69 -2.40
C LEU A 83 9.87 -2.83 -1.76
N GLY A 84 9.53 -2.15 -0.67
CA GLY A 84 10.46 -1.18 -0.08
C GLY A 84 10.16 -0.82 1.36
N LEU A 85 10.87 0.18 1.81
CA LEU A 85 10.73 0.79 3.13
C LEU A 85 10.22 2.22 3.00
N VAL A 86 9.38 2.61 3.93
CA VAL A 86 8.91 3.99 4.11
C VAL A 86 9.46 4.51 5.42
N ALA A 87 10.21 5.59 5.35
CA ALA A 87 10.75 6.31 6.48
C ALA A 87 10.03 7.65 6.63
N ARG A 88 9.52 7.95 7.83
CA ARG A 88 8.88 9.21 8.18
C ARG A 88 9.67 9.90 9.27
N CYS A 89 9.99 11.16 9.09
CA CYS A 89 10.61 11.96 10.14
C CYS A 89 9.60 12.20 11.27
N GLU A 90 9.97 11.80 12.48
CA GLU A 90 9.11 11.97 13.68
C GLU A 90 8.89 13.44 14.04
N ARG A 91 9.71 14.34 13.53
CA ARG A 91 9.68 15.77 13.88
C ARG A 91 8.86 16.60 12.90
N CYS A 92 9.20 16.56 11.61
CA CYS A 92 8.54 17.39 10.58
C CYS A 92 7.54 16.64 9.72
N GLY A 93 7.47 15.31 9.83
CA GLY A 93 6.59 14.49 9.01
C GLY A 93 7.09 14.21 7.59
N ALA A 94 8.25 14.75 7.19
CA ALA A 94 8.82 14.46 5.87
C ALA A 94 8.97 12.96 5.66
N GLN A 95 8.71 12.50 4.45
CA GLN A 95 8.71 11.10 4.10
C GLN A 95 9.73 10.79 3.02
N ARG A 96 10.34 9.62 3.12
CA ARG A 96 11.24 9.06 2.12
C ARG A 96 10.91 7.59 1.89
N VAL A 97 11.10 7.15 0.66
CA VAL A 97 10.80 5.77 0.23
C VAL A 97 12.03 5.20 -0.46
N GLN A 98 12.38 3.97 -0.12
CA GLN A 98 13.48 3.25 -0.78
C GLN A 98 13.04 1.84 -1.16
N PRO A 99 13.20 1.40 -2.43
CA PRO A 99 13.07 0.00 -2.81
C PRO A 99 14.09 -0.88 -2.07
N LEU A 100 13.72 -2.10 -1.71
CA LEU A 100 14.63 -3.03 -1.00
C LEU A 100 15.92 -3.29 -1.80
N LEU A 101 15.83 -3.40 -3.11
CA LEU A 101 17.00 -3.63 -3.97
C LEU A 101 17.96 -2.43 -4.08
N LYS A 102 17.54 -1.26 -3.61
CA LYS A 102 18.32 -0.01 -3.68
C LYS A 102 18.42 0.67 -2.33
N LEU A 103 18.47 -0.14 -1.26
CA LEU A 103 18.62 0.41 0.08
C LEU A 103 19.98 1.10 0.25
N SER A 104 19.93 2.28 0.81
CA SER A 104 21.09 3.07 1.21
C SER A 104 20.87 3.61 2.62
N GLY A 105 21.87 4.30 3.17
CA GLY A 105 21.70 5.03 4.42
C GLY A 105 20.58 6.08 4.30
N TRP A 106 19.82 6.27 5.36
CA TRP A 106 18.84 7.34 5.43
C TRP A 106 19.56 8.67 5.64
N PRO A 107 19.45 9.63 4.72
CA PRO A 107 20.09 10.93 4.91
C PRO A 107 19.48 11.65 6.12
N ALA A 108 20.21 12.58 6.70
CA ALA A 108 19.66 13.45 7.71
C ALA A 108 18.40 14.16 7.17
N CYS A 109 17.43 14.40 8.05
CA CYS A 109 16.26 15.17 7.65
C CYS A 109 16.61 16.65 7.59
N ASP A 110 16.17 17.34 6.54
CA ASP A 110 16.41 18.77 6.32
C ASP A 110 15.59 19.68 7.27
N CYS A 111 14.89 19.11 8.25
CA CYS A 111 14.14 19.89 9.22
C CYS A 111 15.08 20.67 10.16
N VAL A 112 14.61 21.85 10.62
CA VAL A 112 15.34 22.74 11.52
C VAL A 112 15.93 21.96 12.71
N ALA A 113 17.25 21.99 12.83
CA ALA A 113 18.09 21.25 13.76
C ALA A 113 18.66 19.89 13.31
N GLY A 114 18.51 19.44 12.04
CA GLY A 114 19.28 18.35 11.43
C GLY A 114 19.24 16.96 12.11
N ARG A 115 18.41 16.78 13.14
CA ARG A 115 18.38 15.58 13.99
C ARG A 115 17.01 14.91 14.00
N GLY A 116 16.28 15.00 12.87
CA GLY A 116 15.02 14.26 12.73
C GLY A 116 15.28 12.77 12.78
N ARG A 117 14.59 12.07 13.69
CA ARG A 117 14.64 10.62 13.80
C ARG A 117 13.68 10.00 12.78
N TRP A 118 14.17 9.04 12.01
CA TRP A 118 13.34 8.30 11.07
C TRP A 118 12.60 7.16 11.75
N SER A 119 11.29 7.14 11.58
CA SER A 119 10.40 6.04 11.93
C SER A 119 10.18 5.21 10.68
N ILE A 120 10.66 3.98 10.66
CA ILE A 120 10.73 3.16 9.44
C ILE A 120 9.70 2.04 9.50
N SER A 121 8.94 1.88 8.43
CA SER A 121 7.97 0.81 8.20
C SER A 121 8.33 -0.01 6.95
N GLY A 122 8.04 -1.29 6.98
CA GLY A 122 8.23 -2.22 5.86
C GLY A 122 9.02 -3.47 6.27
N PRO A 123 9.30 -4.36 5.32
CA PRO A 123 9.04 -4.23 3.88
C PRO A 123 7.55 -4.20 3.55
N LEU A 124 7.15 -3.25 2.71
CA LEU A 124 5.78 -3.05 2.26
C LEU A 124 5.73 -2.68 0.77
N TRP A 125 4.53 -2.68 0.18
CA TRP A 125 4.34 -2.30 -1.20
C TRP A 125 4.50 -0.79 -1.38
N ILE A 126 5.40 -0.37 -2.28
CA ILE A 126 5.68 1.04 -2.58
C ILE A 126 5.25 1.46 -3.99
N GLY A 127 4.68 0.53 -4.77
CA GLY A 127 4.11 0.79 -6.08
C GLY A 127 2.64 1.25 -6.02
N PRO A 128 1.99 1.38 -7.18
CA PRO A 128 0.59 1.78 -7.28
C PRO A 128 -0.34 0.84 -6.52
N LEU A 129 -1.38 1.39 -5.91
CA LEU A 129 -2.44 0.65 -5.21
C LEU A 129 -3.61 0.32 -6.14
N GLN A 130 -3.73 1.04 -7.25
CA GLN A 130 -4.82 0.96 -8.20
C GLN A 130 -4.29 0.67 -9.61
N GLU A 131 -5.14 0.06 -10.44
CA GLU A 131 -4.95 -0.09 -11.88
C GLU A 131 -5.91 0.87 -12.60
N PRO A 132 -5.44 2.06 -13.05
CA PRO A 132 -6.33 3.10 -13.56
C PRO A 132 -7.14 2.66 -14.78
N GLN A 133 -6.54 1.87 -15.68
CA GLN A 133 -7.23 1.38 -16.88
C GLN A 133 -8.39 0.46 -16.54
N LEU A 134 -8.19 -0.46 -15.59
CA LEU A 134 -9.25 -1.33 -15.11
C LEU A 134 -10.38 -0.53 -14.46
N LEU A 135 -10.04 0.44 -13.61
CA LEU A 135 -11.04 1.29 -12.97
C LEU A 135 -11.85 2.09 -13.99
N GLN A 136 -11.20 2.60 -15.04
CA GLN A 136 -11.88 3.28 -16.14
C GLN A 136 -12.89 2.37 -16.85
N GLN A 137 -12.49 1.13 -17.15
CA GLN A 137 -13.37 0.14 -17.75
C GLN A 137 -14.57 -0.19 -16.85
N LEU A 138 -14.31 -0.46 -15.56
CA LEU A 138 -15.37 -0.76 -14.60
C LEU A 138 -16.35 0.40 -14.42
N ILE A 139 -15.87 1.65 -14.44
CA ILE A 139 -16.73 2.84 -14.37
C ILE A 139 -17.63 2.93 -15.61
N ALA A 140 -17.06 2.72 -16.81
CA ALA A 140 -17.82 2.76 -18.05
C ALA A 140 -18.93 1.67 -18.08
N GLU A 141 -18.58 0.44 -17.69
CA GLU A 141 -19.54 -0.66 -17.56
C GLU A 141 -20.64 -0.36 -16.52
N ALA A 142 -20.25 0.17 -15.35
CA ALA A 142 -21.20 0.52 -14.30
C ALA A 142 -22.18 1.61 -14.74
N GLN A 143 -21.75 2.55 -15.59
CA GLN A 143 -22.60 3.57 -16.16
C GLN A 143 -23.60 3.01 -17.18
N GLN A 144 -23.19 2.01 -17.95
CA GLN A 144 -24.06 1.32 -18.91
C GLN A 144 -25.13 0.46 -18.22
N LEU A 145 -24.77 -0.23 -17.13
CA LEU A 145 -25.71 -1.05 -16.36
C LEU A 145 -26.77 -0.22 -15.62
N GLY A 146 -26.52 1.06 -15.39
CA GLY A 146 -27.45 1.99 -14.79
C GLY A 146 -27.65 1.80 -13.27
N ARG A 147 -28.45 2.73 -12.71
CA ARG A 147 -28.62 2.86 -11.24
C ARG A 147 -29.38 1.69 -10.59
N GLN A 148 -30.09 0.89 -11.36
CA GLN A 148 -30.83 -0.27 -10.82
C GLN A 148 -29.90 -1.42 -10.43
N GLN A 149 -28.75 -1.54 -11.08
CA GLN A 149 -27.80 -2.63 -10.85
C GLN A 149 -26.56 -2.18 -10.05
N ILE A 150 -26.16 -0.91 -10.15
CA ILE A 150 -24.98 -0.37 -9.47
C ILE A 150 -25.38 0.80 -8.57
N SER A 151 -25.05 0.69 -7.28
CA SER A 151 -25.35 1.76 -6.34
C SER A 151 -24.54 3.04 -6.65
N PRO A 152 -25.11 4.22 -6.44
CA PRO A 152 -24.36 5.48 -6.60
C PRO A 152 -23.13 5.58 -5.69
N ALA A 153 -23.14 4.90 -4.55
CA ALA A 153 -22.00 4.85 -3.64
C ALA A 153 -20.83 4.06 -4.24
N THR A 154 -21.12 2.94 -4.89
CA THR A 154 -20.13 2.11 -5.59
C THR A 154 -19.47 2.89 -6.73
N LEU A 155 -20.26 3.58 -7.55
CA LEU A 155 -19.73 4.40 -8.64
C LEU A 155 -18.84 5.54 -8.12
N ARG A 156 -19.27 6.25 -7.08
CA ARG A 156 -18.43 7.28 -6.44
C ARG A 156 -17.14 6.74 -5.84
N LEU A 157 -17.17 5.52 -5.29
CA LEU A 157 -15.97 4.87 -4.80
C LEU A 157 -14.98 4.60 -5.93
N MET A 158 -15.42 3.98 -7.03
CA MET A 158 -14.56 3.70 -8.20
C MET A 158 -13.95 4.99 -8.77
N GLN A 159 -14.74 6.06 -8.90
CA GLN A 159 -14.25 7.35 -9.37
C GLN A 159 -13.18 7.96 -8.45
N ARG A 160 -13.35 7.84 -7.13
CA ARG A 160 -12.32 8.28 -6.16
C ARG A 160 -11.04 7.47 -6.28
N LEU A 161 -11.16 6.14 -6.41
CA LEU A 161 -10.00 5.27 -6.58
C LEU A 161 -9.25 5.55 -7.89
N GLN A 162 -9.97 5.90 -8.95
CA GLN A 162 -9.38 6.29 -10.22
C GLN A 162 -8.64 7.64 -10.12
N ALA A 163 -9.20 8.59 -9.37
CA ALA A 163 -8.61 9.92 -9.19
C ALA A 163 -7.36 9.89 -8.30
N ASP A 164 -7.22 8.89 -7.44
CA ASP A 164 -6.05 8.68 -6.57
C ASP A 164 -5.49 7.27 -6.76
N PRO A 165 -4.60 7.07 -7.73
CA PRO A 165 -4.02 5.76 -8.02
C PRO A 165 -3.09 5.24 -6.90
N GLY A 166 -2.76 6.06 -5.92
CA GLY A 166 -1.86 5.67 -4.84
C GLY A 166 -0.49 5.25 -5.37
N ASP A 167 0.05 5.99 -6.32
CA ASP A 167 1.31 5.64 -7.02
C ASP A 167 2.50 5.55 -6.08
N ARG A 168 2.50 6.36 -5.03
CA ARG A 168 3.55 6.38 -4.00
C ARG A 168 2.93 6.43 -2.61
N PRO A 169 3.62 5.91 -1.58
CA PRO A 169 3.20 6.08 -0.19
C PRO A 169 3.08 7.56 0.18
N THR A 170 1.96 7.93 0.84
CA THR A 170 1.66 9.30 1.30
C THR A 170 1.97 9.50 2.78
#